data_4230b5776e7f0b7f6df82b0131b5c9e7
#
_entry.id   4230b5776e7f0b7f6df82b0131b5c9e7
#
_cell.length_a   1.000
_cell.length_b   1.000
_cell.length_c   1.000
_cell.angle_alpha   90.00
_cell.angle_beta   90.00
_cell.angle_gamma   90.00
#
_symmetry.space_group_name_H-M   'P 1'
#
loop_
_entity.id
_entity.type
_entity.pdbx_description
1 polymer ?
#
loop_
_entity_poly.entity_id
_entity_poly.type
_entity_poly.pdbx_seq_one_letter_code
_entity_poly.pdbx_strand_id
1 'polypeptide(L)'
;MITVYLVCHGNICRSTLAESVFTHKVNSLGLAHNFEIDSFATSREEIGNPPHYGTVNKLREEHIPLVPHYAKQITWKDYERADYIIGMDTTNIRNLNRMLKNDPDGKVYKFLSFTGSGRDIADPWYTGDFEATYRDVVEGCNGFLAYLRREGKI
;
A
#
# COMPACT_ATOMS: atom_id res chain seq x y z
N MET A 1 10.08 14.73 -5.03
CA MET A 1 9.15 13.64 -5.30
C MET A 1 9.16 12.66 -4.13
N ILE A 2 8.00 12.23 -3.69
CA ILE A 2 7.86 11.31 -2.57
C ILE A 2 7.63 9.91 -3.12
N THR A 3 8.52 8.97 -2.81
CA THR A 3 8.42 7.59 -3.26
C THR A 3 7.73 6.75 -2.19
N VAL A 4 6.56 6.22 -2.53
CA VAL A 4 5.68 5.47 -1.62
C VAL A 4 5.47 4.07 -2.15
N TYR A 5 5.81 3.06 -1.35
CA TYR A 5 5.61 1.66 -1.68
C TYR A 5 4.58 1.05 -0.73
N LEU A 6 3.55 0.45 -1.31
CA LEU A 6 2.47 -0.20 -0.56
C LEU A 6 2.71 -1.70 -0.57
N VAL A 7 2.70 -2.34 0.58
CA VAL A 7 3.18 -3.71 0.73
C VAL A 7 2.16 -4.58 1.45
N CYS A 8 1.92 -5.78 0.91
CA CYS A 8 1.18 -6.81 1.61
C CYS A 8 1.86 -8.16 1.39
N HIS A 9 1.24 -9.25 1.84
CA HIS A 9 1.84 -10.58 1.74
C HIS A 9 2.09 -11.01 0.29
N GLY A 10 1.04 -11.03 -0.54
CA GLY A 10 1.11 -11.56 -1.91
C GLY A 10 1.21 -10.54 -3.02
N ASN A 11 0.94 -9.27 -2.75
CA ASN A 11 0.91 -8.20 -3.75
C ASN A 11 -0.12 -8.42 -4.87
N ILE A 12 -1.26 -9.01 -4.53
CA ILE A 12 -2.37 -9.18 -5.46
C ILE A 12 -3.70 -8.63 -4.94
N CYS A 13 -3.86 -8.47 -3.63
CA CYS A 13 -5.11 -7.99 -3.02
C CYS A 13 -4.99 -6.60 -2.41
N ARG A 14 -4.48 -6.51 -1.17
CA ARG A 14 -4.48 -5.26 -0.39
C ARG A 14 -3.57 -4.19 -0.97
N SER A 15 -2.33 -4.54 -1.30
CA SER A 15 -1.36 -3.55 -1.77
C SER A 15 -1.70 -3.04 -3.17
N THR A 16 -2.26 -3.90 -4.04
CA THR A 16 -2.70 -3.47 -5.37
C THR A 16 -3.94 -2.59 -5.30
N LEU A 17 -4.87 -2.90 -4.38
CA LEU A 17 -6.02 -2.03 -4.14
C LEU A 17 -5.55 -0.67 -3.62
N ALA A 18 -4.66 -0.66 -2.64
CA ALA A 18 -4.12 0.57 -2.07
C ALA A 18 -3.36 1.40 -3.10
N GLU A 19 -2.58 0.78 -3.95
CA GLU A 19 -1.85 1.47 -5.01
C GLU A 19 -2.80 2.20 -5.95
N SER A 20 -3.86 1.53 -6.42
CA SER A 20 -4.83 2.14 -7.34
C SER A 20 -5.65 3.23 -6.65
N VAL A 21 -6.11 3.00 -5.42
CA VAL A 21 -6.87 4.00 -4.67
C VAL A 21 -6.03 5.24 -4.38
N PHE A 22 -4.81 5.06 -3.91
CA PHE A 22 -3.93 6.20 -3.61
C PHE A 22 -3.55 6.98 -4.86
N THR A 23 -3.23 6.27 -5.95
CA THR A 23 -2.93 6.89 -7.24
C THR A 23 -4.12 7.74 -7.73
N HIS A 24 -5.33 7.19 -7.65
CA HIS A 24 -6.53 7.92 -8.03
C HIS A 24 -6.75 9.16 -7.14
N LYS A 25 -6.52 9.01 -5.85
CA LYS A 25 -6.69 10.10 -4.88
C LYS A 25 -5.75 11.28 -5.17
N VAL A 26 -4.46 11.00 -5.37
CA VAL A 26 -3.49 12.06 -5.64
C VAL A 26 -3.70 12.71 -7.00
N ASN A 27 -4.15 11.92 -8.00
CA ASN A 27 -4.54 12.47 -9.29
C ASN A 27 -5.72 13.44 -9.14
N SER A 28 -6.73 13.07 -8.39
CA SER A 28 -7.93 13.90 -8.15
C SER A 28 -7.59 15.21 -7.42
N LEU A 29 -6.55 15.21 -6.60
CA LEU A 29 -6.12 16.37 -5.83
C LEU A 29 -5.09 17.24 -6.58
N GLY A 30 -4.71 16.86 -7.80
CA GLY A 30 -3.68 17.56 -8.55
C GLY A 30 -2.28 17.38 -8.00
N LEU A 31 -2.03 16.31 -7.23
CA LEU A 31 -0.76 16.04 -6.55
C LEU A 31 0.06 14.93 -7.19
N ALA A 32 -0.36 14.39 -8.34
CA ALA A 32 0.30 13.25 -8.96
C ALA A 32 1.80 13.47 -9.20
N HIS A 33 2.19 14.68 -9.57
CA HIS A 33 3.58 15.02 -9.83
C HIS A 33 4.46 15.00 -8.57
N ASN A 34 3.87 14.96 -7.39
CA ASN A 34 4.61 14.89 -6.12
C ASN A 34 4.98 13.47 -5.73
N PHE A 35 4.44 12.45 -6.42
CA PHE A 35 4.55 11.07 -5.96
C PHE A 35 5.07 10.12 -7.03
N GLU A 36 5.86 9.16 -6.57
CA GLU A 36 6.16 7.92 -7.27
C GLU A 36 5.57 6.79 -6.43
N ILE A 37 4.61 6.05 -7.00
CA ILE A 37 3.82 5.07 -6.25
C ILE A 37 4.00 3.69 -6.89
N ASP A 38 4.28 2.68 -6.06
CA ASP A 38 4.37 1.29 -6.49
C ASP A 38 3.90 0.37 -5.36
N SER A 39 3.80 -0.93 -5.63
CA SER A 39 3.43 -1.90 -4.61
C SER A 39 4.25 -3.17 -4.74
N PHE A 40 4.38 -3.89 -3.62
CA PHE A 40 5.26 -5.06 -3.50
C PHE A 40 4.67 -6.11 -2.56
N ALA A 41 5.21 -7.33 -2.66
CA ALA A 41 4.94 -8.42 -1.75
C ALA A 41 6.09 -8.59 -0.75
N THR A 42 5.78 -9.11 0.43
CA THR A 42 6.79 -9.67 1.32
C THR A 42 7.13 -11.10 0.93
N SER A 43 6.19 -11.84 0.32
CA SER A 43 6.39 -13.25 -0.07
C SER A 43 6.71 -13.39 -1.56
N ARG A 44 7.03 -14.62 -1.97
CA ARG A 44 7.29 -14.98 -3.36
C ARG A 44 6.14 -15.80 -3.96
N GLU A 45 5.06 -15.99 -3.22
CA GLU A 45 3.99 -16.93 -3.57
C GLU A 45 3.27 -16.56 -4.87
N GLU A 46 3.10 -15.26 -5.12
CA GLU A 46 2.29 -14.77 -6.24
C GLU A 46 3.11 -14.00 -7.29
N ILE A 47 4.44 -14.10 -7.27
CA ILE A 47 5.30 -13.35 -8.20
C ILE A 47 4.83 -13.56 -9.64
N GLY A 48 4.64 -12.44 -10.36
CA GLY A 48 4.21 -12.43 -11.75
C GLY A 48 2.71 -12.45 -11.97
N ASN A 49 1.91 -12.65 -10.92
CA ASN A 49 0.45 -12.67 -11.04
C ASN A 49 -0.14 -11.27 -11.06
N PRO A 50 -1.23 -11.05 -11.81
CA PRO A 50 -1.93 -9.77 -11.82
C PRO A 50 -2.76 -9.58 -10.55
N PRO A 51 -3.33 -8.38 -10.34
CA PRO A 51 -4.22 -8.15 -9.21
C PRO A 51 -5.38 -9.16 -9.17
N HIS A 52 -5.74 -9.56 -7.96
CA HIS A 52 -6.83 -10.50 -7.72
C HIS A 52 -8.15 -9.94 -8.28
N TYR A 53 -9.03 -10.83 -8.77
CA TYR A 53 -10.31 -10.39 -9.34
C TYR A 53 -11.17 -9.58 -8.36
N GLY A 54 -11.08 -9.86 -7.06
CA GLY A 54 -11.79 -9.09 -6.05
C GLY A 54 -11.33 -7.64 -5.96
N THR A 55 -10.02 -7.40 -6.11
CA THR A 55 -9.46 -6.05 -6.21
C THR A 55 -9.97 -5.36 -7.48
N VAL A 56 -9.90 -6.05 -8.62
CA VAL A 56 -10.35 -5.50 -9.90
C VAL A 56 -11.82 -5.14 -9.85
N ASN A 57 -12.66 -6.05 -9.33
CA ASN A 57 -14.10 -5.83 -9.23
C ASN A 57 -14.44 -4.67 -8.29
N LYS A 58 -13.73 -4.57 -7.16
CA LYS A 58 -13.98 -3.49 -6.20
C LYS A 58 -13.62 -2.13 -6.78
N LEU A 59 -12.49 -2.04 -7.46
CA LEU A 59 -12.09 -0.80 -8.14
C LEU A 59 -13.11 -0.40 -9.22
N ARG A 60 -13.62 -1.37 -9.97
CA ARG A 60 -14.65 -1.11 -10.98
C ARG A 60 -15.94 -0.58 -10.34
N GLU A 61 -16.37 -1.17 -9.23
CA GLU A 61 -17.55 -0.68 -8.49
C GLU A 61 -17.39 0.77 -8.04
N GLU A 62 -16.18 1.15 -7.63
CA GLU A 62 -15.91 2.49 -7.10
C GLU A 62 -15.46 3.47 -8.18
N HIS A 63 -15.49 3.06 -9.44
CA HIS A 63 -15.08 3.88 -10.59
C HIS A 63 -13.63 4.39 -10.48
N ILE A 64 -12.75 3.55 -9.95
CA ILE A 64 -11.33 3.86 -9.80
C ILE A 64 -10.53 3.07 -10.85
N PRO A 65 -9.73 3.74 -11.69
CA PRO A 65 -8.91 3.03 -12.67
C PRO A 65 -7.90 2.10 -11.99
N LEU A 66 -7.84 0.86 -12.48
CA LEU A 66 -6.82 -0.09 -12.02
C LEU A 66 -5.45 0.33 -12.54
N VAL A 67 -4.48 0.44 -11.66
CA VAL A 67 -3.08 0.59 -12.06
C VAL A 67 -2.57 -0.80 -12.48
N PRO A 68 -2.14 -0.97 -13.75
CA PRO A 68 -1.59 -2.25 -14.19
C PRO A 68 -0.41 -2.67 -13.33
N HIS A 69 -0.41 -3.93 -12.89
CA HIS A 69 0.60 -4.41 -11.95
C HIS A 69 0.75 -5.93 -12.03
N TYR A 70 1.97 -6.40 -11.83
CA TYR A 70 2.28 -7.81 -11.62
C TYR A 70 3.03 -7.95 -10.31
N ALA A 71 2.65 -8.93 -9.49
CA ALA A 71 3.23 -9.10 -8.15
C ALA A 71 4.74 -9.26 -8.22
N LYS A 72 5.44 -8.57 -7.32
CA LYS A 72 6.89 -8.62 -7.20
C LYS A 72 7.29 -8.48 -5.73
N GLN A 73 8.36 -9.16 -5.33
CA GLN A 73 8.83 -9.11 -3.95
C GLN A 73 9.71 -7.89 -3.73
N ILE A 74 9.54 -7.23 -2.58
CA ILE A 74 10.37 -6.08 -2.20
C ILE A 74 11.81 -6.51 -1.94
N THR A 75 12.75 -5.66 -2.33
CA THR A 75 14.20 -5.89 -2.18
C THR A 75 14.85 -4.74 -1.42
N TRP A 76 16.13 -4.95 -1.04
CA TRP A 76 16.90 -3.88 -0.41
C TRP A 76 17.07 -2.66 -1.30
N LYS A 77 17.18 -2.85 -2.62
CA LYS A 77 17.24 -1.73 -3.57
C LYS A 77 15.98 -0.89 -3.54
N ASP A 78 14.83 -1.54 -3.37
CA ASP A 78 13.56 -0.82 -3.23
C ASP A 78 13.54 0.00 -1.94
N TYR A 79 14.05 -0.58 -0.85
CA TYR A 79 14.18 0.12 0.43
C TYR A 79 15.00 1.39 0.29
N GLU A 80 16.13 1.31 -0.41
CA GLU A 80 17.00 2.47 -0.60
C GLU A 80 16.33 3.61 -1.35
N ARG A 81 15.45 3.29 -2.30
CA ARG A 81 14.73 4.27 -3.12
C ARG A 81 13.51 4.86 -2.44
N ALA A 82 12.88 4.11 -1.55
CA ALA A 82 11.63 4.51 -0.93
C ALA A 82 11.82 5.62 0.10
N ASP A 83 10.81 6.47 0.21
CA ASP A 83 10.65 7.37 1.35
C ASP A 83 9.73 6.75 2.40
N TYR A 84 8.69 6.05 1.94
CA TYR A 84 7.70 5.38 2.81
C TYR A 84 7.43 3.99 2.29
N ILE A 85 7.52 3.01 3.18
CA ILE A 85 7.17 1.61 2.90
C ILE A 85 6.03 1.26 3.85
N ILE A 86 4.85 1.04 3.29
CA ILE A 86 3.61 0.98 4.05
C ILE A 86 3.02 -0.43 3.99
N GLY A 87 3.06 -1.15 5.11
CA GLY A 87 2.44 -2.47 5.25
C GLY A 87 1.00 -2.37 5.73
N MET A 88 0.24 -3.42 5.49
CA MET A 88 -1.20 -3.43 5.78
C MET A 88 -1.51 -3.95 7.18
N ASP A 89 -0.68 -4.83 7.72
CA ASP A 89 -0.90 -5.45 9.02
C ASP A 89 0.41 -5.69 9.77
N THR A 90 0.28 -6.13 11.03
CA THR A 90 1.43 -6.38 11.89
C THR A 90 2.37 -7.45 11.32
N THR A 91 1.82 -8.49 10.66
CA THR A 91 2.63 -9.54 10.04
C THR A 91 3.45 -8.97 8.87
N ASN A 92 2.87 -8.08 8.06
CA ASN A 92 3.62 -7.39 7.01
C ASN A 92 4.78 -6.60 7.60
N ILE A 93 4.54 -5.86 8.67
CA ILE A 93 5.59 -5.04 9.33
C ILE A 93 6.71 -5.94 9.85
N ARG A 94 6.37 -7.04 10.51
CA ARG A 94 7.37 -8.00 11.03
C ARG A 94 8.22 -8.56 9.89
N ASN A 95 7.61 -8.95 8.79
CA ASN A 95 8.33 -9.51 7.64
C ASN A 95 9.18 -8.44 6.95
N LEU A 96 8.67 -7.22 6.81
CA LEU A 96 9.44 -6.11 6.26
C LEU A 96 10.70 -5.83 7.11
N ASN A 97 10.55 -5.77 8.42
CA ASN A 97 11.69 -5.55 9.32
C ASN A 97 12.73 -6.66 9.17
N ARG A 98 12.29 -7.92 9.10
CA ARG A 98 13.21 -9.05 8.93
C ARG A 98 13.95 -8.98 7.59
N MET A 99 13.26 -8.60 6.51
CA MET A 99 13.82 -8.56 5.16
C MET A 99 14.70 -7.35 4.91
N LEU A 100 14.44 -6.24 5.62
CA LEU A 100 15.02 -4.93 5.35
C LEU A 100 15.90 -4.45 6.51
N LYS A 101 16.70 -5.35 7.08
CA LYS A 101 17.73 -5.06 8.10
C LYS A 101 17.19 -4.31 9.33
N ASN A 102 15.97 -4.64 9.75
CA ASN A 102 15.25 -3.97 10.86
C ASN A 102 14.99 -2.48 10.61
N ASP A 103 14.79 -2.10 9.33
CA ASP A 103 14.41 -0.73 8.96
C ASP A 103 15.35 0.35 9.57
N PRO A 104 16.63 0.37 9.16
CA PRO A 104 17.60 1.28 9.78
C PRO A 104 17.26 2.76 9.61
N ASP A 105 16.55 3.14 8.55
CA ASP A 105 16.24 4.54 8.27
C ASP A 105 14.82 4.96 8.68
N GLY A 106 14.08 4.09 9.35
CA GLY A 106 12.74 4.40 9.85
C GLY A 106 11.71 4.68 8.74
N LYS A 107 11.70 3.89 7.67
CA LYS A 107 10.81 4.08 6.51
C LYS A 107 9.54 3.23 6.56
N VAL A 108 9.48 2.22 7.43
CA VAL A 108 8.42 1.22 7.45
C VAL A 108 7.31 1.66 8.40
N TYR A 109 6.08 1.70 7.88
CA TYR A 109 4.90 2.13 8.63
C TYR A 109 3.75 1.16 8.38
N LYS A 110 2.85 1.02 9.36
CA LYS A 110 1.57 0.34 9.17
C LYS A 110 0.56 1.38 8.68
N PHE A 111 -0.22 1.04 7.64
CA PHE A 111 -1.05 2.02 6.93
C PHE A 111 -2.00 2.78 7.86
N LEU A 112 -2.73 2.07 8.70
CA LEU A 112 -3.69 2.72 9.59
C LEU A 112 -3.04 3.46 10.77
N SER A 113 -1.72 3.32 10.97
CA SER A 113 -1.02 4.11 11.99
C SER A 113 -1.11 5.62 11.72
N PHE A 114 -1.25 6.00 10.45
CA PHE A 114 -1.42 7.42 10.09
C PHE A 114 -2.78 7.99 10.53
N THR A 115 -3.71 7.13 10.89
CA THR A 115 -5.02 7.55 11.42
C THR A 115 -5.04 7.58 12.95
N GLY A 116 -3.91 7.28 13.60
CA GLY A 116 -3.83 7.15 15.06
C GLY A 116 -4.27 5.78 15.56
N SER A 117 -4.55 4.83 14.68
CA SER A 117 -4.98 3.47 15.04
C SER A 117 -3.83 2.47 14.96
N GLY A 118 -3.84 1.49 15.86
CA GLY A 118 -2.92 0.36 15.79
C GLY A 118 -3.50 -0.86 15.08
N ARG A 119 -4.73 -0.76 14.54
CA ARG A 119 -5.40 -1.93 13.96
C ARG A 119 -4.87 -2.29 12.58
N ASP A 120 -5.07 -3.53 12.20
CA ASP A 120 -4.66 -4.10 10.92
C ASP A 120 -5.76 -3.93 9.87
N ILE A 121 -5.36 -3.93 8.59
CA ILE A 121 -6.28 -4.12 7.48
C ILE A 121 -6.38 -5.62 7.23
N ALA A 122 -7.58 -6.18 7.40
CA ALA A 122 -7.80 -7.61 7.23
C ALA A 122 -7.52 -8.05 5.78
N ASP A 123 -6.98 -9.27 5.65
CA ASP A 123 -6.65 -9.83 4.34
C ASP A 123 -7.89 -10.42 3.68
N PRO A 124 -8.37 -9.83 2.57
CA PRO A 124 -9.58 -10.29 1.90
C PRO A 124 -9.42 -11.65 1.21
N TRP A 125 -8.19 -12.13 1.03
CA TRP A 125 -7.94 -13.50 0.59
C TRP A 125 -8.60 -14.52 1.54
N TYR A 126 -8.56 -14.22 2.86
CA TYR A 126 -9.16 -15.09 3.87
C TYR A 126 -10.61 -14.72 4.21
N THR A 127 -10.92 -13.43 4.28
CA THR A 127 -12.26 -12.97 4.70
C THR A 127 -13.26 -12.93 3.54
N GLY A 128 -12.77 -12.73 2.31
CA GLY A 128 -13.61 -12.48 1.15
C GLY A 128 -14.25 -11.09 1.14
N ASP A 129 -13.96 -10.26 2.13
CA ASP A 129 -14.61 -8.96 2.32
C ASP A 129 -13.79 -7.82 1.74
N PHE A 130 -13.88 -7.62 0.43
CA PHE A 130 -13.19 -6.53 -0.28
C PHE A 130 -13.80 -5.17 0.04
N GLU A 131 -15.05 -5.10 0.48
CA GLU A 131 -15.66 -3.84 0.92
C GLU A 131 -14.99 -3.29 2.16
N ALA A 132 -14.78 -4.15 3.18
CA ALA A 132 -14.08 -3.75 4.40
C ALA A 132 -12.64 -3.32 4.09
N THR A 133 -11.95 -4.07 3.23
CA THR A 133 -10.59 -3.72 2.81
C THR A 133 -10.55 -2.37 2.11
N TYR A 134 -11.50 -2.12 1.21
CA TYR A 134 -11.58 -0.84 0.50
C TYR A 134 -11.79 0.34 1.47
N ARG A 135 -12.72 0.21 2.42
CA ARG A 135 -12.96 1.26 3.41
C ARG A 135 -11.72 1.55 4.24
N ASP A 136 -11.00 0.52 4.65
CA ASP A 136 -9.76 0.67 5.43
C ASP A 136 -8.65 1.32 4.59
N VAL A 137 -8.55 0.95 3.32
CA VAL A 137 -7.58 1.54 2.40
C VAL A 137 -7.85 3.03 2.19
N VAL A 138 -9.12 3.40 2.00
CA VAL A 138 -9.51 4.81 1.87
C VAL A 138 -9.15 5.59 3.13
N GLU A 139 -9.45 5.04 4.30
CA GLU A 139 -9.09 5.64 5.59
C GLU A 139 -7.57 5.83 5.69
N GLY A 140 -6.80 4.80 5.34
CA GLY A 140 -5.34 4.86 5.32
C GLY A 140 -4.79 5.93 4.38
N CYS A 141 -5.35 6.01 3.18
CA CYS A 141 -4.95 7.03 2.19
C CYS A 141 -5.20 8.44 2.73
N ASN A 142 -6.37 8.68 3.29
CA ASN A 142 -6.72 9.99 3.86
C ASN A 142 -5.82 10.33 5.04
N GLY A 143 -5.55 9.38 5.92
CA GLY A 143 -4.66 9.57 7.07
C GLY A 143 -3.23 9.88 6.64
N PHE A 144 -2.74 9.16 5.64
CA PHE A 144 -1.37 9.37 5.13
C PHE A 144 -1.22 10.75 4.49
N LEU A 145 -2.18 11.18 3.69
CA LEU A 145 -2.15 12.51 3.09
C LEU A 145 -2.21 13.61 4.15
N ALA A 146 -3.05 13.43 5.18
CA ALA A 146 -3.11 14.38 6.29
C ALA A 146 -1.77 14.45 7.04
N TYR A 147 -1.14 13.30 7.26
CA TYR A 147 0.20 13.22 7.85
C TYR A 147 1.22 14.00 7.03
N LEU A 148 1.25 13.79 5.71
CA LEU A 148 2.19 14.47 4.82
C LEU A 148 1.98 16.00 4.83
N ARG A 149 0.73 16.45 4.91
CA ARG A 149 0.44 17.87 5.02
C ARG A 149 0.93 18.46 6.34
N ARG A 150 0.72 17.76 7.46
CA ARG A 150 1.22 18.21 8.76
C ARG A 150 2.74 18.30 8.80
N GLU A 151 3.41 17.39 8.06
CA GLU A 151 4.88 17.37 7.99
C GLU A 151 5.43 18.32 6.94
N GLY A 152 4.59 19.07 6.26
CA GLY A 152 5.03 20.03 5.23
C GLY A 152 5.58 19.37 3.97
N LYS A 153 5.23 18.11 3.70
CA LYS A 153 5.73 17.38 2.52
C LYS A 153 4.91 17.69 1.26
N ILE A 154 3.66 18.06 1.47
CA ILE A 154 2.76 18.45 0.38
C ILE A 154 1.93 19.67 0.75
#